data_cad743eebffdbc5ca388217e2eb6a8fe
#
_entry.id   cad743eebffdbc5ca388217e2eb6a8fe
#
_cell.length_a   1.000
_cell.length_b   1.000
_cell.length_c   1.000
_cell.angle_alpha   90.00
_cell.angle_beta   90.00
_cell.angle_gamma   90.00
#
_symmetry.space_group_name_H-M   'P 1'
#
loop_
_entity.id
_entity.type
_entity.pdbx_description
1 polymer ?
#
loop_
_entity_poly.entity_id
_entity_poly.type
_entity_poly.pdbx_seq_one_letter_code
_entity_poly.pdbx_strand_id
1 'polypeptide(L)'
;MTLRPLTLAVMAVLCAAPLDDVVARSAEAAPASSTPAEITIEPARFAPPPISAMPEEPASRLRPLITRYRADREALEHVRSLVDDGREPLYAPSRAQLRAGLVANWQARLAELDTNTLNQDDRLDRLLLQRELALDATAQTFGKERYEALRGLLPGYDDLVALLEARRDLRQADPRRTADVLERVRRDLEARASRLTAASGAPEVSPTLALRAAQHASALRRGLEDWHTYQSGYDPQFSWWVDAPYAALDKQLEAHGKLLRDTLGGAADPETLRADPIGDAAIAEALAAEGVDYSPAELMAAAEKELAWCQAEMDKAAREMGARDWREALERVKQHHVAPGEQPRLVVELADEAVHFLEARDLLTVPDGAKRDWRMTMLTPEYQLQAPFFLGGQDVWVAFPTDGMPHERKLNALRGNNRHFSRAVVHHELIPGHHLQHWYAQRHSTHRSSFDSPFWTEGWALYWELRLYDMGFAATPEDRVGMLFWRSHRAARILFSLGVQSGRMTPDEAVALLVDRVGHEPENAKAEVRRSIAGDYGPLYQVAYLVGGWQFRALHEERVTRGGWSEREFHDRVMREGSMPIRFLRERLFERVGGEAPGESWRFLDNPANASAR
;
A
#
# COMPACT_ATOMS: atom_id res chain seq x y z
N MET A 1 3.40 -7.04 -1.14
CA MET A 1 2.21 -7.59 -0.45
C MET A 1 1.44 -8.45 -1.45
N THR A 2 1.63 -9.77 -1.40
CA THR A 2 0.94 -10.71 -2.27
C THR A 2 -0.41 -11.04 -1.66
N LEU A 3 -1.49 -10.50 -2.21
CA LEU A 3 -2.85 -10.91 -1.90
C LEU A 3 -3.06 -12.36 -2.36
N ARG A 4 -3.26 -13.28 -1.42
CA ARG A 4 -3.73 -14.64 -1.70
C ARG A 4 -5.24 -14.64 -1.87
N PRO A 5 -5.81 -15.44 -2.78
CA PRO A 5 -7.25 -15.57 -2.92
C PRO A 5 -7.83 -16.37 -1.76
N LEU A 6 -8.80 -15.81 -1.05
CA LEU A 6 -9.69 -16.53 -0.15
C LEU A 6 -10.67 -17.37 -0.99
N THR A 7 -10.56 -18.68 -0.88
CA THR A 7 -11.57 -19.60 -1.42
C THR A 7 -12.76 -19.65 -0.45
N LEU A 8 -13.85 -18.95 -0.78
CA LEU A 8 -15.12 -19.08 -0.05
C LEU A 8 -15.87 -20.32 -0.59
N ALA A 9 -16.04 -21.31 0.27
CA ALA A 9 -16.99 -22.39 0.03
C ALA A 9 -18.41 -21.90 0.37
N VAL A 10 -19.27 -21.75 -0.64
CA VAL A 10 -20.69 -21.45 -0.46
C VAL A 10 -21.45 -22.75 -0.25
N MET A 11 -21.96 -22.96 0.97
CA MET A 11 -22.99 -23.99 1.24
C MET A 11 -24.36 -23.44 0.84
N ALA A 12 -24.95 -24.01 -0.19
CA ALA A 12 -26.33 -23.74 -0.57
C ALA A 12 -27.29 -24.51 0.36
N VAL A 13 -28.12 -23.80 1.11
CA VAL A 13 -29.30 -24.36 1.79
C VAL A 13 -30.52 -24.04 0.93
N LEU A 14 -31.10 -25.07 0.36
CA LEU A 14 -32.40 -25.04 -0.32
C LEU A 14 -33.53 -25.02 0.73
N CYS A 15 -34.27 -23.91 0.82
CA CYS A 15 -35.63 -23.93 1.39
C CYS A 15 -36.64 -23.68 0.28
N ALA A 16 -37.46 -24.67 0.03
CA ALA A 16 -38.62 -24.58 -0.85
C ALA A 16 -39.84 -24.03 -0.08
N ALA A 17 -40.52 -23.05 -0.64
CA ALA A 17 -41.87 -22.65 -0.27
C ALA A 17 -42.65 -22.25 -1.54
N PRO A 18 -43.96 -22.45 -1.59
CA PRO A 18 -44.71 -22.52 -2.84
C PRO A 18 -45.16 -21.18 -3.38
N LEU A 19 -45.23 -21.11 -4.71
CA LEU A 19 -45.83 -20.04 -5.50
C LEU A 19 -47.36 -20.15 -5.48
N ASP A 20 -48.04 -19.04 -5.17
CA ASP A 20 -49.38 -18.76 -5.67
C ASP A 20 -49.57 -17.26 -5.92
N ASP A 21 -50.00 -17.00 -7.15
CA ASP A 21 -50.74 -15.86 -7.68
C ASP A 21 -50.38 -14.42 -7.35
N VAL A 22 -49.72 -13.71 -8.29
CA VAL A 22 -49.92 -12.26 -8.49
C VAL A 22 -50.07 -11.94 -9.99
N VAL A 23 -51.22 -11.36 -10.23
CA VAL A 23 -51.85 -10.85 -11.46
C VAL A 23 -50.91 -10.10 -12.40
N ALA A 24 -51.01 -10.43 -13.68
CA ALA A 24 -50.41 -9.73 -14.81
C ALA A 24 -50.79 -8.25 -14.91
N ARG A 25 -49.79 -7.38 -14.93
CA ARG A 25 -49.85 -6.05 -15.55
C ARG A 25 -48.94 -6.04 -16.75
N SER A 26 -49.49 -5.68 -17.88
CA SER A 26 -48.84 -5.51 -19.18
C SER A 26 -47.66 -4.54 -19.06
N ALA A 27 -46.45 -5.04 -19.28
CA ALA A 27 -45.27 -4.22 -19.49
C ALA A 27 -45.06 -4.06 -21.02
N GLU A 28 -44.94 -2.83 -21.46
CA GLU A 28 -44.45 -2.50 -22.79
C GLU A 28 -43.11 -3.16 -23.05
N ALA A 29 -42.95 -3.71 -24.23
CA ALA A 29 -41.73 -4.42 -24.63
C ALA A 29 -40.52 -3.48 -24.61
N ALA A 30 -39.59 -3.77 -23.73
CA ALA A 30 -38.23 -3.22 -23.80
C ALA A 30 -37.56 -3.67 -25.13
N PRO A 31 -36.72 -2.84 -25.76
CA PRO A 31 -36.03 -3.23 -26.97
C PRO A 31 -35.18 -4.48 -26.71
N ALA A 32 -35.20 -5.40 -27.68
CA ALA A 32 -34.52 -6.68 -27.63
C ALA A 32 -33.06 -6.49 -27.14
N SER A 33 -32.73 -7.17 -26.04
CA SER A 33 -31.36 -7.29 -25.57
C SER A 33 -30.49 -7.87 -26.68
N SER A 34 -29.53 -7.10 -27.16
CA SER A 34 -28.47 -7.66 -27.99
C SER A 34 -27.83 -8.83 -27.22
N THR A 35 -27.87 -10.01 -27.79
CA THR A 35 -27.15 -11.20 -27.29
C THR A 35 -25.72 -10.75 -27.01
N PRO A 36 -25.16 -11.01 -25.82
CA PRO A 36 -23.75 -10.70 -25.56
C PRO A 36 -22.92 -11.32 -26.68
N ALA A 37 -22.04 -10.54 -27.30
CA ALA A 37 -21.13 -11.07 -28.30
C ALA A 37 -20.37 -12.24 -27.67
N GLU A 38 -20.42 -13.38 -28.34
CA GLU A 38 -19.72 -14.58 -27.91
C GLU A 38 -18.23 -14.24 -27.83
N ILE A 39 -17.64 -14.31 -26.63
CA ILE A 39 -16.24 -14.00 -26.44
C ILE A 39 -15.45 -15.13 -27.06
N THR A 40 -15.01 -14.95 -28.30
CA THR A 40 -14.12 -15.91 -28.96
C THR A 40 -12.72 -15.69 -28.40
N ILE A 41 -12.25 -16.62 -27.56
CA ILE A 41 -10.87 -16.65 -27.09
C ILE A 41 -10.02 -17.20 -28.21
N GLU A 42 -9.21 -16.34 -28.86
CA GLU A 42 -8.26 -16.80 -29.85
C GLU A 42 -7.12 -17.60 -29.20
N PRO A 43 -6.92 -18.89 -29.53
CA PRO A 43 -5.86 -19.70 -28.93
C PRO A 43 -4.45 -19.10 -29.10
N ALA A 44 -4.21 -18.36 -30.19
CA ALA A 44 -2.94 -17.67 -30.45
C ALA A 44 -2.60 -16.61 -29.39
N ARG A 45 -3.61 -16.10 -28.66
CA ARG A 45 -3.42 -15.13 -27.58
C ARG A 45 -2.55 -15.66 -26.44
N PHE A 46 -2.61 -16.96 -26.17
CA PHE A 46 -1.86 -17.64 -25.11
C PHE A 46 -0.68 -18.45 -25.67
N ALA A 47 -0.38 -18.30 -26.97
CA ALA A 47 0.77 -18.97 -27.55
C ALA A 47 2.06 -18.48 -26.88
N PRO A 48 2.94 -19.38 -26.43
CA PRO A 48 4.25 -18.97 -25.94
C PRO A 48 5.03 -18.29 -27.07
N PRO A 49 5.94 -17.36 -26.76
CA PRO A 49 6.80 -16.77 -27.78
C PRO A 49 7.63 -17.88 -28.45
N PRO A 50 8.01 -17.73 -29.73
CA PRO A 50 8.87 -18.69 -30.38
C PRO A 50 10.21 -18.80 -29.64
N ILE A 51 10.79 -20.00 -29.59
CA ILE A 51 12.05 -20.26 -28.87
C ILE A 51 13.15 -19.30 -29.30
N SER A 52 13.17 -18.92 -30.59
CA SER A 52 14.10 -17.93 -31.13
C SER A 52 13.95 -16.52 -30.57
N ALA A 53 12.82 -16.21 -29.95
CA ALA A 53 12.57 -14.92 -29.28
C ALA A 53 12.79 -14.99 -27.76
N MET A 54 13.15 -16.15 -27.21
CA MET A 54 13.53 -16.29 -25.82
C MET A 54 14.95 -15.75 -25.62
N PRO A 55 15.23 -15.05 -24.50
CA PRO A 55 16.59 -14.60 -24.22
C PRO A 55 17.54 -15.80 -24.17
N GLU A 56 18.70 -15.70 -24.84
CA GLU A 56 19.67 -16.79 -24.95
C GLU A 56 20.25 -17.20 -23.59
N GLU A 57 20.39 -16.27 -22.65
CA GLU A 57 20.79 -16.55 -21.25
C GLU A 57 20.13 -15.58 -20.27
N PRO A 58 19.98 -15.99 -18.99
CA PRO A 58 19.60 -15.05 -17.95
C PRO A 58 20.67 -13.96 -17.87
N ALA A 59 20.27 -12.69 -18.01
CA ALA A 59 21.20 -11.58 -18.01
C ALA A 59 22.01 -11.50 -16.70
N SER A 60 21.44 -11.92 -15.56
CA SER A 60 22.10 -11.95 -14.25
C SER A 60 22.38 -13.37 -13.76
N ARG A 61 23.66 -13.59 -13.38
CA ARG A 61 24.12 -14.83 -12.71
C ARG A 61 23.69 -14.90 -11.24
N LEU A 62 23.23 -13.79 -10.67
CA LEU A 62 22.74 -13.75 -9.28
C LEU A 62 21.27 -14.18 -9.15
N ARG A 63 20.57 -14.37 -10.25
CA ARG A 63 19.18 -14.84 -10.26
C ARG A 63 18.92 -16.05 -9.36
N PRO A 64 19.73 -17.13 -9.37
CA PRO A 64 19.54 -18.26 -8.45
C PRO A 64 19.74 -17.89 -6.99
N LEU A 65 20.66 -16.98 -6.67
CA LEU A 65 20.87 -16.49 -5.30
C LEU A 65 19.66 -15.70 -4.80
N ILE A 66 19.11 -14.80 -5.62
CA ILE A 66 17.90 -14.03 -5.28
C ILE A 66 16.70 -14.96 -5.05
N THR A 67 16.53 -15.95 -5.94
CA THR A 67 15.47 -16.95 -5.79
C THR A 67 15.62 -17.74 -4.48
N ARG A 68 16.85 -18.11 -4.11
CA ARG A 68 17.13 -18.81 -2.85
C ARG A 68 16.89 -17.92 -1.63
N TYR A 69 17.40 -16.68 -1.64
CA TYR A 69 17.14 -15.72 -0.55
C TYR A 69 15.64 -15.52 -0.31
N ARG A 70 14.88 -15.35 -1.40
CA ARG A 70 13.42 -15.22 -1.31
C ARG A 70 12.78 -16.45 -0.65
N ALA A 71 13.18 -17.66 -1.04
CA ALA A 71 12.66 -18.88 -0.44
C ALA A 71 13.01 -19.00 1.06
N ASP A 72 14.24 -18.66 1.44
CA ASP A 72 14.70 -18.68 2.82
C ASP A 72 13.94 -17.63 3.67
N ARG A 73 13.69 -16.45 3.13
CA ARG A 73 12.88 -15.39 3.77
C ARG A 73 11.42 -15.81 3.93
N GLU A 74 10.81 -16.32 2.87
CA GLU A 74 9.42 -16.82 2.89
C GLU A 74 9.24 -17.95 3.90
N ALA A 75 10.23 -18.85 4.06
CA ALA A 75 10.20 -19.90 5.05
C ALA A 75 10.14 -19.35 6.49
N LEU A 76 10.87 -18.26 6.78
CA LEU A 76 10.79 -17.59 8.09
C LEU A 76 9.46 -16.84 8.28
N GLU A 77 8.86 -16.33 7.23
CA GLU A 77 7.55 -15.66 7.29
C GLU A 77 6.40 -16.65 7.48
N HIS A 78 6.47 -17.86 6.91
CA HIS A 78 5.50 -18.94 7.14
C HIS A 78 5.41 -19.33 8.61
N VAL A 79 6.52 -19.32 9.28
CA VAL A 79 6.60 -19.52 10.73
C VAL A 79 5.84 -18.44 11.52
N ARG A 80 5.67 -17.26 10.95
CA ARG A 80 4.98 -16.13 11.52
C ARG A 80 3.44 -16.25 11.46
N SER A 81 2.91 -16.93 10.45
CA SER A 81 1.47 -16.90 10.11
C SER A 81 0.54 -17.62 11.09
N LEU A 82 1.03 -18.44 12.01
CA LEU A 82 0.16 -19.15 12.96
C LEU A 82 -0.42 -18.26 14.07
N VAL A 83 0.10 -17.06 14.24
CA VAL A 83 -0.29 -16.13 15.33
C VAL A 83 -0.60 -14.73 14.81
N ASP A 84 -0.45 -14.49 13.50
CA ASP A 84 -0.48 -13.17 12.90
C ASP A 84 -1.70 -13.04 11.97
N ASP A 85 -2.64 -12.19 12.37
CA ASP A 85 -3.80 -11.79 11.55
C ASP A 85 -3.47 -10.66 10.54
N GLY A 86 -2.19 -10.39 10.33
CA GLY A 86 -1.71 -9.38 9.38
C GLY A 86 -1.72 -7.94 9.90
N ARG A 87 -2.11 -7.69 11.17
CA ARG A 87 -2.16 -6.33 11.73
C ARG A 87 -0.85 -5.91 12.35
N GLU A 88 -0.59 -6.20 13.62
CA GLU A 88 0.73 -5.93 14.21
C GLU A 88 1.34 -7.24 14.75
N PRO A 89 2.47 -7.71 14.17
CA PRO A 89 3.06 -8.98 14.60
C PRO A 89 3.65 -8.85 15.99
N LEU A 90 3.36 -9.85 16.84
CA LEU A 90 4.02 -9.95 18.14
C LEU A 90 5.53 -10.13 17.96
N TYR A 91 6.32 -9.32 18.65
CA TYR A 91 7.76 -9.48 18.65
C TYR A 91 8.14 -10.72 19.45
N ALA A 92 8.84 -11.67 18.82
CA ALA A 92 9.37 -12.88 19.45
C ALA A 92 10.90 -12.85 19.36
N PRO A 93 11.63 -12.82 20.50
CA PRO A 93 13.10 -12.78 20.49
C PRO A 93 13.74 -13.92 19.70
N SER A 94 13.17 -15.13 19.77
CA SER A 94 13.65 -16.31 19.02
C SER A 94 13.56 -16.11 17.50
N ARG A 95 12.46 -15.56 17.00
CA ARG A 95 12.27 -15.25 15.58
C ARG A 95 13.18 -14.10 15.12
N ALA A 96 13.34 -13.08 15.96
CA ALA A 96 14.25 -11.99 15.68
C ALA A 96 15.70 -12.49 15.52
N GLN A 97 16.13 -13.44 16.36
CA GLN A 97 17.44 -14.06 16.25
C GLN A 97 17.62 -14.86 14.96
N LEU A 98 16.59 -15.62 14.52
CA LEU A 98 16.62 -16.36 13.26
C LEU A 98 16.73 -15.41 12.06
N ARG A 99 15.98 -14.31 12.07
CA ARG A 99 16.06 -13.28 11.02
C ARG A 99 17.43 -12.61 10.98
N ALA A 100 17.97 -12.23 12.13
CA ALA A 100 19.31 -11.66 12.21
C ALA A 100 20.37 -12.62 11.66
N GLY A 101 20.25 -13.92 11.96
CA GLY A 101 21.10 -14.96 11.40
C GLY A 101 20.98 -15.08 9.89
N LEU A 102 19.77 -15.03 9.34
CA LEU A 102 19.54 -15.02 7.89
C LEU A 102 20.26 -13.86 7.23
N VAL A 103 20.02 -12.63 7.72
CA VAL A 103 20.64 -11.41 7.18
C VAL A 103 22.17 -11.51 7.21
N ALA A 104 22.76 -11.87 8.36
CA ALA A 104 24.21 -11.98 8.52
C ALA A 104 24.82 -13.03 7.57
N ASN A 105 24.18 -14.19 7.42
CA ASN A 105 24.66 -15.25 6.51
C ASN A 105 24.60 -14.81 5.04
N TRP A 106 23.55 -14.13 4.63
CA TRP A 106 23.44 -13.62 3.26
C TRP A 106 24.39 -12.46 2.99
N GLN A 107 24.62 -11.56 3.95
CA GLN A 107 25.64 -10.51 3.84
C GLN A 107 27.04 -11.12 3.66
N ALA A 108 27.38 -12.14 4.44
CA ALA A 108 28.65 -12.86 4.31
C ALA A 108 28.77 -13.51 2.92
N ARG A 109 27.70 -14.14 2.42
CA ARG A 109 27.70 -14.74 1.07
C ARG A 109 27.91 -13.71 -0.04
N LEU A 110 27.29 -12.53 0.06
CA LEU A 110 27.48 -11.46 -0.92
C LEU A 110 28.89 -10.85 -0.89
N ALA A 111 29.55 -10.88 0.27
CA ALA A 111 30.93 -10.41 0.40
C ALA A 111 31.96 -11.32 -0.30
N GLU A 112 31.62 -12.59 -0.59
CA GLU A 112 32.47 -13.52 -1.33
C GLU A 112 32.50 -13.26 -2.84
N LEU A 113 31.58 -12.44 -3.36
CA LEU A 113 31.49 -12.18 -4.80
C LEU A 113 32.65 -11.29 -5.26
N ASP A 114 33.40 -11.77 -6.26
CA ASP A 114 34.37 -10.92 -6.97
C ASP A 114 33.64 -9.92 -7.86
N THR A 115 33.59 -8.68 -7.41
CA THR A 115 32.89 -7.58 -8.10
C THR A 115 33.47 -7.24 -9.47
N ASN A 116 34.73 -7.58 -9.74
CA ASN A 116 35.38 -7.32 -11.03
C ASN A 116 34.84 -8.21 -12.13
N THR A 117 34.29 -9.38 -11.79
CA THR A 117 33.76 -10.35 -12.77
C THR A 117 32.27 -10.12 -13.07
N LEU A 118 31.62 -9.17 -12.38
CA LEU A 118 30.18 -8.91 -12.50
C LEU A 118 29.87 -8.05 -13.74
N ASN A 119 28.88 -8.48 -14.52
CA ASN A 119 28.28 -7.65 -15.57
C ASN A 119 27.32 -6.61 -14.97
N GLN A 120 26.68 -5.76 -15.79
CA GLN A 120 25.77 -4.71 -15.32
C GLN A 120 24.55 -5.26 -14.60
N ASP A 121 23.96 -6.36 -15.07
CA ASP A 121 22.82 -7.01 -14.43
C ASP A 121 23.20 -7.66 -13.09
N ASP A 122 24.35 -8.34 -13.04
CA ASP A 122 24.90 -8.91 -11.80
C ASP A 122 25.12 -7.82 -10.74
N ARG A 123 25.70 -6.68 -11.14
CA ARG A 123 25.94 -5.54 -10.23
C ARG A 123 24.65 -4.95 -9.70
N LEU A 124 23.66 -4.77 -10.57
CA LEU A 124 22.35 -4.27 -10.17
C LEU A 124 21.69 -5.22 -9.17
N ASP A 125 21.61 -6.50 -9.49
CA ASP A 125 20.98 -7.50 -8.62
C ASP A 125 21.71 -7.64 -7.27
N ARG A 126 23.04 -7.50 -7.26
CA ARG A 126 23.82 -7.44 -6.03
C ARG A 126 23.44 -6.23 -5.18
N LEU A 127 23.32 -5.03 -5.77
CA LEU A 127 22.92 -3.81 -5.07
C LEU A 127 21.50 -3.91 -4.51
N LEU A 128 20.57 -4.46 -5.29
CA LEU A 128 19.19 -4.71 -4.85
C LEU A 128 19.13 -5.65 -3.65
N LEU A 129 19.87 -6.76 -3.70
CA LEU A 129 19.92 -7.71 -2.60
C LEU A 129 20.60 -7.12 -1.35
N GLN A 130 21.67 -6.32 -1.53
CA GLN A 130 22.30 -5.60 -0.42
C GLN A 130 21.35 -4.61 0.25
N ARG A 131 20.60 -3.85 -0.55
CA ARG A 131 19.55 -2.94 -0.04
C ARG A 131 18.50 -3.69 0.77
N GLU A 132 18.00 -4.80 0.25
CA GLU A 132 16.98 -5.60 0.92
C GLU A 132 17.46 -6.12 2.28
N LEU A 133 18.69 -6.64 2.33
CA LEU A 133 19.30 -7.06 3.59
C LEU A 133 19.51 -5.92 4.58
N ALA A 134 19.83 -4.72 4.10
CA ALA A 134 19.95 -3.53 4.96
C ALA A 134 18.59 -3.11 5.51
N LEU A 135 17.54 -3.10 4.69
CA LEU A 135 16.16 -2.81 5.12
C LEU A 135 15.68 -3.82 6.16
N ASP A 136 15.94 -5.11 5.97
CA ASP A 136 15.61 -6.14 6.94
C ASP A 136 16.35 -5.92 8.29
N ALA A 137 17.61 -5.53 8.25
CA ALA A 137 18.38 -5.23 9.47
C ALA A 137 17.83 -4.01 10.22
N THR A 138 17.51 -2.92 9.49
CA THR A 138 16.90 -1.71 10.06
C THR A 138 15.52 -2.02 10.67
N ALA A 139 14.68 -2.77 9.96
CA ALA A 139 13.36 -3.17 10.45
C ALA A 139 13.44 -4.01 11.74
N GLN A 140 14.44 -4.89 11.85
CA GLN A 140 14.68 -5.66 13.08
C GLN A 140 15.11 -4.79 14.25
N THR A 141 16.02 -3.84 14.02
CA THR A 141 16.46 -2.88 15.04
C THR A 141 15.29 -2.07 15.56
N PHE A 142 14.51 -1.50 14.66
CA PHE A 142 13.33 -0.71 14.98
C PHE A 142 12.25 -1.54 15.72
N GLY A 143 11.99 -2.76 15.26
CA GLY A 143 11.07 -3.67 15.93
C GLY A 143 11.51 -4.03 17.37
N LYS A 144 12.82 -4.21 17.58
CA LYS A 144 13.38 -4.46 18.91
C LYS A 144 13.22 -3.25 19.83
N GLU A 145 13.54 -2.05 19.37
CA GLU A 145 13.40 -0.82 20.14
C GLU A 145 11.94 -0.57 20.56
N ARG A 146 11.00 -0.77 19.63
CA ARG A 146 9.56 -0.67 19.90
C ARG A 146 9.11 -1.69 20.94
N TYR A 147 9.56 -2.93 20.83
CA TYR A 147 9.28 -3.98 21.80
C TYR A 147 9.83 -3.64 23.20
N GLU A 148 11.08 -3.21 23.29
CA GLU A 148 11.71 -2.85 24.56
C GLU A 148 10.96 -1.68 25.25
N ALA A 149 10.48 -0.71 24.48
CA ALA A 149 9.69 0.40 25.00
C ALA A 149 8.34 -0.04 25.61
N LEU A 150 7.69 -1.04 25.03
CA LEU A 150 6.36 -1.50 25.48
C LEU A 150 6.39 -2.53 26.62
N ARG A 151 7.52 -3.24 26.85
CA ARG A 151 7.64 -4.30 27.88
C ARG A 151 7.18 -3.85 29.27
N GLY A 152 7.50 -2.61 29.64
CA GLY A 152 7.11 -2.03 30.92
C GLY A 152 5.59 -1.84 31.08
N LEU A 153 4.84 -1.81 29.99
CA LEU A 153 3.39 -1.69 29.98
C LEU A 153 2.66 -3.03 29.94
N LEU A 154 3.32 -4.07 29.44
CA LEU A 154 2.77 -5.43 29.30
C LEU A 154 3.63 -6.46 30.06
N PRO A 155 3.61 -6.45 31.41
CA PRO A 155 4.34 -7.45 32.19
C PRO A 155 3.90 -8.86 31.81
N GLY A 156 4.85 -9.78 31.68
CA GLY A 156 4.60 -11.16 31.26
C GLY A 156 4.46 -11.35 29.74
N TYR A 157 4.67 -10.30 28.93
CA TYR A 157 4.62 -10.38 27.47
C TYR A 157 5.47 -11.54 26.92
N ASP A 158 6.73 -11.65 27.37
CA ASP A 158 7.66 -12.69 26.90
C ASP A 158 7.20 -14.10 27.26
N ASP A 159 6.61 -14.27 28.46
CA ASP A 159 6.07 -15.55 28.90
C ASP A 159 4.90 -16.00 28.02
N LEU A 160 3.99 -15.05 27.69
CA LEU A 160 2.85 -15.35 26.83
C LEU A 160 3.29 -15.66 25.39
N VAL A 161 4.20 -14.86 24.83
CA VAL A 161 4.76 -15.12 23.50
C VAL A 161 5.47 -16.49 23.47
N ALA A 162 6.18 -16.86 24.55
CA ALA A 162 6.83 -18.16 24.64
C ALA A 162 5.85 -19.35 24.61
N LEU A 163 4.63 -19.20 25.16
CA LEU A 163 3.57 -20.22 25.03
C LEU A 163 3.12 -20.37 23.58
N LEU A 164 2.93 -19.26 22.87
CA LEU A 164 2.53 -19.25 21.47
C LEU A 164 3.62 -19.86 20.56
N GLU A 165 4.88 -19.50 20.80
CA GLU A 165 6.03 -20.05 20.09
C GLU A 165 6.21 -21.56 20.38
N ALA A 166 5.97 -22.01 21.63
CA ALA A 166 6.03 -23.42 21.99
C ALA A 166 5.01 -24.26 21.20
N ARG A 167 3.76 -23.76 21.04
CA ARG A 167 2.75 -24.40 20.19
C ARG A 167 3.21 -24.50 18.74
N ARG A 168 3.75 -23.41 18.20
CA ARG A 168 4.27 -23.40 16.83
C ARG A 168 5.37 -24.44 16.63
N ASP A 169 6.27 -24.58 17.60
CA ASP A 169 7.35 -25.55 17.57
C ASP A 169 6.88 -26.97 17.94
N LEU A 170 5.57 -27.20 18.06
CA LEU A 170 4.96 -28.47 18.47
C LEU A 170 5.47 -28.98 19.81
N ARG A 171 5.91 -28.07 20.69
CA ARG A 171 6.32 -28.45 22.07
C ARG A 171 5.09 -28.57 22.95
N GLN A 172 4.98 -29.70 23.64
CA GLN A 172 3.86 -29.95 24.52
C GLN A 172 3.93 -29.04 25.77
N ALA A 173 2.80 -28.43 26.09
CA ALA A 173 2.69 -27.62 27.31
C ALA A 173 2.56 -28.51 28.55
N ASP A 174 3.24 -28.14 29.64
CA ASP A 174 2.91 -28.66 30.98
C ASP A 174 1.71 -27.88 31.52
N PRO A 175 0.53 -28.52 31.70
CA PRO A 175 -0.69 -27.78 32.04
C PRO A 175 -0.61 -27.05 33.39
N ARG A 176 0.04 -27.66 34.42
CA ARG A 176 0.15 -27.04 35.76
C ARG A 176 1.06 -25.81 35.71
N ARG A 177 2.25 -25.99 35.14
CA ARG A 177 3.21 -24.89 34.96
C ARG A 177 2.65 -23.77 34.13
N THR A 178 1.89 -24.11 33.11
CA THR A 178 1.19 -23.14 32.27
C THR A 178 0.17 -22.34 33.06
N ALA A 179 -0.66 -23.00 33.86
CA ALA A 179 -1.62 -22.33 34.73
C ALA A 179 -0.94 -21.36 35.71
N ASP A 180 0.20 -21.75 36.31
CA ASP A 180 0.98 -20.88 37.18
C ASP A 180 1.52 -19.64 36.46
N VAL A 181 1.96 -19.79 35.23
CA VAL A 181 2.41 -18.66 34.37
C VAL A 181 1.26 -17.69 34.11
N LEU A 182 0.11 -18.20 33.66
CA LEU A 182 -1.08 -17.36 33.36
C LEU A 182 -1.55 -16.58 34.58
N GLU A 183 -1.62 -17.23 35.76
CA GLU A 183 -2.04 -16.57 36.97
C GLU A 183 -1.02 -15.53 37.47
N ARG A 184 0.26 -15.78 37.33
CA ARG A 184 1.32 -14.81 37.65
C ARG A 184 1.19 -13.57 36.74
N VAL A 185 1.10 -13.77 35.43
CA VAL A 185 0.95 -12.67 34.45
C VAL A 185 -0.31 -11.86 34.72
N ARG A 186 -1.43 -12.51 35.05
CA ARG A 186 -2.68 -11.83 35.43
C ARG A 186 -2.47 -10.87 36.61
N ARG A 187 -1.81 -11.34 37.68
CA ARG A 187 -1.53 -10.51 38.87
C ARG A 187 -0.58 -9.36 38.57
N ASP A 188 0.44 -9.60 37.73
CA ASP A 188 1.40 -8.57 37.36
C ASP A 188 0.74 -7.47 36.52
N LEU A 189 -0.16 -7.83 35.60
CA LEU A 189 -1.00 -6.88 34.83
C LEU A 189 -1.93 -6.07 35.74
N GLU A 190 -2.59 -6.71 36.73
CA GLU A 190 -3.45 -6.03 37.69
C GLU A 190 -2.66 -5.00 38.52
N ALA A 191 -1.48 -5.40 39.01
CA ALA A 191 -0.58 -4.52 39.75
C ALA A 191 -0.07 -3.34 38.87
N ARG A 192 0.22 -3.59 37.61
CA ARG A 192 0.64 -2.55 36.66
C ARG A 192 -0.52 -1.57 36.37
N ALA A 193 -1.72 -2.07 36.10
CA ALA A 193 -2.91 -1.25 35.89
C ALA A 193 -3.18 -0.33 37.09
N SER A 194 -3.09 -0.87 38.31
CA SER A 194 -3.29 -0.09 39.54
C SER A 194 -2.25 1.04 39.68
N ARG A 195 -0.99 0.80 39.31
CA ARG A 195 0.05 1.85 39.31
C ARG A 195 -0.20 2.92 38.26
N LEU A 196 -0.61 2.53 37.05
CA LEU A 196 -0.91 3.46 35.96
C LEU A 196 -2.11 4.38 36.30
N THR A 197 -3.10 3.87 37.04
CA THR A 197 -4.28 4.66 37.45
C THR A 197 -4.03 5.52 38.68
N ALA A 198 -3.11 5.14 39.56
CA ALA A 198 -2.75 5.89 40.76
C ALA A 198 -1.79 7.05 40.52
N ALA A 199 -1.13 7.13 39.37
CA ALA A 199 -0.17 8.16 39.03
C ALA A 199 -0.89 9.53 38.87
N SER A 200 -0.69 10.41 39.85
CA SER A 200 -1.16 11.80 39.83
C SER A 200 -0.02 12.70 39.35
N GLY A 201 -0.08 13.17 38.10
CA GLY A 201 0.97 14.03 37.52
C GLY A 201 1.04 13.93 36.00
N ALA A 202 2.13 14.42 35.41
CA ALA A 202 2.38 14.24 33.97
C ALA A 202 2.35 12.74 33.61
N PRO A 203 1.72 12.32 32.49
CA PRO A 203 1.59 10.92 32.15
C PRO A 203 2.97 10.27 32.04
N GLU A 204 3.22 9.23 32.81
CA GLU A 204 4.43 8.39 32.77
C GLU A 204 4.62 7.74 31.39
N VAL A 205 3.57 7.71 30.56
CA VAL A 205 3.47 7.01 29.30
C VAL A 205 2.92 7.93 28.24
N SER A 206 3.61 8.01 27.09
CA SER A 206 3.08 8.77 25.95
C SER A 206 1.83 8.09 25.37
N PRO A 207 0.85 8.86 24.85
CA PRO A 207 -0.34 8.30 24.21
C PRO A 207 -0.02 7.28 23.11
N THR A 208 0.97 7.56 22.28
CA THR A 208 1.42 6.67 21.19
C THR A 208 1.92 5.34 21.74
N LEU A 209 2.76 5.35 22.78
CA LEU A 209 3.25 4.11 23.40
C LEU A 209 2.12 3.32 24.06
N ALA A 210 1.15 3.99 24.70
CA ALA A 210 -0.02 3.36 25.26
C ALA A 210 -0.88 2.67 24.20
N LEU A 211 -1.10 3.33 23.06
CA LEU A 211 -1.85 2.75 21.92
C LEU A 211 -1.15 1.54 21.34
N ARG A 212 0.17 1.62 21.14
CA ARG A 212 0.96 0.48 20.67
C ARG A 212 0.88 -0.70 21.64
N ALA A 213 1.00 -0.45 22.94
CA ALA A 213 0.85 -1.50 23.94
C ALA A 213 -0.58 -2.08 23.96
N ALA A 214 -1.62 -1.28 23.73
CA ALA A 214 -3.00 -1.76 23.58
C ALA A 214 -3.18 -2.67 22.36
N GLN A 215 -2.54 -2.36 21.22
CA GLN A 215 -2.54 -3.21 20.03
C GLN A 215 -1.88 -4.56 20.31
N HIS A 216 -0.70 -4.56 20.96
CA HIS A 216 -0.02 -5.78 21.39
C HIS A 216 -0.83 -6.60 22.40
N ALA A 217 -1.53 -5.96 23.36
CA ALA A 217 -2.44 -6.66 24.26
C ALA A 217 -3.57 -7.36 23.50
N SER A 218 -4.14 -6.70 22.51
CA SER A 218 -5.16 -7.29 21.62
C SER A 218 -4.61 -8.45 20.79
N ALA A 219 -3.40 -8.33 20.25
CA ALA A 219 -2.75 -9.39 19.49
C ALA A 219 -2.44 -10.62 20.39
N LEU A 220 -1.95 -10.39 21.62
CA LEU A 220 -1.76 -11.46 22.61
C LEU A 220 -3.07 -12.19 22.91
N ARG A 221 -4.17 -11.45 23.12
CA ARG A 221 -5.48 -12.07 23.38
C ARG A 221 -5.90 -12.99 22.25
N ARG A 222 -5.85 -12.51 21.00
CA ARG A 222 -6.20 -13.35 19.83
C ARG A 222 -5.32 -14.59 19.71
N GLY A 223 -4.00 -14.42 19.85
CA GLY A 223 -3.08 -15.55 19.81
C GLY A 223 -3.31 -16.57 20.92
N LEU A 224 -3.62 -16.10 22.13
CA LEU A 224 -3.95 -16.95 23.27
C LEU A 224 -5.31 -17.65 23.12
N GLU A 225 -6.30 -17.00 22.49
CA GLU A 225 -7.60 -17.59 22.17
C GLU A 225 -7.44 -18.79 21.23
N ASP A 226 -6.69 -18.63 20.14
CA ASP A 226 -6.38 -19.69 19.21
C ASP A 226 -5.56 -20.81 19.86
N TRP A 227 -4.57 -20.43 20.66
CA TRP A 227 -3.72 -21.38 21.42
C TRP A 227 -4.55 -22.18 22.41
N HIS A 228 -5.41 -21.53 23.19
CA HIS A 228 -6.27 -22.17 24.20
C HIS A 228 -7.30 -23.09 23.54
N THR A 229 -8.02 -22.60 22.52
CA THR A 229 -9.05 -23.35 21.78
C THR A 229 -8.47 -24.64 21.20
N TYR A 230 -7.26 -24.57 20.62
CA TYR A 230 -6.60 -25.75 20.07
C TYR A 230 -6.28 -26.79 21.15
N GLN A 231 -5.68 -26.35 22.27
CA GLN A 231 -5.24 -27.24 23.35
C GLN A 231 -6.43 -27.82 24.13
N SER A 232 -7.42 -27.01 24.49
CA SER A 232 -8.60 -27.42 25.26
C SER A 232 -9.45 -28.44 24.53
N GLY A 233 -9.54 -28.36 23.20
CA GLY A 233 -10.27 -29.33 22.39
C GLY A 233 -9.57 -30.69 22.25
N TYR A 234 -8.30 -30.78 22.64
CA TYR A 234 -7.46 -31.94 22.41
C TYR A 234 -6.99 -32.64 23.69
N ASP A 235 -6.58 -31.87 24.72
CA ASP A 235 -5.98 -32.37 25.96
C ASP A 235 -6.88 -32.12 27.19
N PRO A 236 -7.55 -33.16 27.76
CA PRO A 236 -8.38 -32.97 28.94
C PRO A 236 -7.63 -32.51 30.21
N GLN A 237 -6.34 -32.84 30.36
CA GLN A 237 -5.55 -32.35 31.49
C GLN A 237 -5.21 -30.88 31.33
N PHE A 238 -4.99 -30.43 30.09
CA PHE A 238 -4.81 -29.04 29.80
C PHE A 238 -6.05 -28.23 30.17
N SER A 239 -7.23 -28.62 29.71
CA SER A 239 -8.50 -27.96 30.05
C SER A 239 -8.71 -27.91 31.57
N TRP A 240 -8.45 -29.00 32.29
CA TRP A 240 -8.62 -29.05 33.74
C TRP A 240 -7.80 -28.00 34.49
N TRP A 241 -6.53 -27.76 34.06
CA TRP A 241 -5.64 -26.84 34.75
C TRP A 241 -5.71 -25.42 34.21
N VAL A 242 -5.92 -25.25 32.91
CA VAL A 242 -5.65 -24.00 32.21
C VAL A 242 -6.91 -23.18 31.94
N ASP A 243 -8.10 -23.77 31.80
CA ASP A 243 -9.32 -23.05 31.38
C ASP A 243 -9.65 -21.88 32.32
N ALA A 244 -9.63 -22.08 33.63
CA ALA A 244 -9.96 -21.01 34.58
C ALA A 244 -8.88 -19.90 34.65
N PRO A 245 -7.57 -20.20 34.76
CA PRO A 245 -6.52 -19.19 34.66
C PRO A 245 -6.50 -18.43 33.33
N TYR A 246 -6.76 -19.13 32.21
CA TYR A 246 -6.86 -18.49 30.90
C TYR A 246 -8.01 -17.49 30.85
N ALA A 247 -9.23 -17.88 31.23
CA ALA A 247 -10.40 -16.99 31.22
C ALA A 247 -10.18 -15.76 32.13
N ALA A 248 -9.52 -15.93 33.27
CA ALA A 248 -9.19 -14.83 34.17
C ALA A 248 -8.13 -13.89 33.56
N LEU A 249 -7.11 -14.42 32.89
CA LEU A 249 -6.09 -13.64 32.20
C LEU A 249 -6.65 -12.90 31.00
N ASP A 250 -7.49 -13.55 30.17
CA ASP A 250 -8.10 -12.92 28.99
C ASP A 250 -8.90 -11.68 29.39
N LYS A 251 -9.74 -11.81 30.44
CA LYS A 251 -10.48 -10.68 31.00
C LYS A 251 -9.57 -9.56 31.51
N GLN A 252 -8.43 -9.91 32.13
CA GLN A 252 -7.47 -8.93 32.63
C GLN A 252 -6.73 -8.23 31.50
N LEU A 253 -6.33 -8.96 30.44
CA LEU A 253 -5.72 -8.38 29.23
C LEU A 253 -6.68 -7.44 28.51
N GLU A 254 -7.97 -7.80 28.44
CA GLU A 254 -9.00 -6.93 27.88
C GLU A 254 -9.12 -5.62 28.65
N ALA A 255 -9.27 -5.70 29.98
CA ALA A 255 -9.37 -4.53 30.84
C ALA A 255 -8.12 -3.65 30.77
N HIS A 256 -6.93 -4.27 30.75
CA HIS A 256 -5.66 -3.57 30.64
C HIS A 256 -5.49 -2.91 29.27
N GLY A 257 -5.82 -3.60 28.18
CA GLY A 257 -5.83 -3.05 26.82
C GLY A 257 -6.78 -1.87 26.67
N LYS A 258 -7.96 -1.95 27.30
CA LYS A 258 -8.93 -0.83 27.36
C LYS A 258 -8.37 0.36 28.13
N LEU A 259 -7.75 0.16 29.30
CA LEU A 259 -7.09 1.23 30.04
C LEU A 259 -6.00 1.92 29.20
N LEU A 260 -5.18 1.16 28.53
CA LEU A 260 -4.12 1.68 27.68
C LEU A 260 -4.68 2.47 26.49
N ARG A 261 -5.70 1.95 25.79
CA ARG A 261 -6.29 2.60 24.61
C ARG A 261 -7.12 3.82 24.99
N ASP A 262 -8.10 3.66 25.90
CA ASP A 262 -9.14 4.65 26.13
C ASP A 262 -8.65 5.78 27.02
N THR A 263 -7.93 5.45 28.10
CA THR A 263 -7.51 6.42 29.11
C THR A 263 -6.14 7.01 28.80
N LEU A 264 -5.12 6.18 28.59
CA LEU A 264 -3.74 6.66 28.39
C LEU A 264 -3.47 7.06 26.93
N GLY A 265 -4.06 6.33 25.99
CA GLY A 265 -3.96 6.60 24.55
C GLY A 265 -4.93 7.67 24.05
N GLY A 266 -5.96 8.00 24.85
CA GLY A 266 -6.96 9.00 24.48
C GLY A 266 -7.78 8.62 23.23
N ALA A 267 -8.00 7.33 22.99
CA ALA A 267 -8.71 6.80 21.81
C ALA A 267 -9.95 5.99 22.23
N ALA A 268 -10.74 6.53 23.18
CA ALA A 268 -12.02 5.93 23.58
C ALA A 268 -13.05 5.95 22.44
N ASP A 269 -13.03 7.00 21.61
CA ASP A 269 -13.81 7.07 20.37
C ASP A 269 -13.04 6.40 19.23
N PRO A 270 -13.60 5.32 18.61
CA PRO A 270 -12.98 4.63 17.46
C PRO A 270 -12.72 5.55 16.25
N GLU A 271 -13.45 6.65 16.14
CA GLU A 271 -13.27 7.62 15.07
C GLU A 271 -12.08 8.57 15.29
N THR A 272 -11.48 8.58 16.48
CA THR A 272 -10.30 9.39 16.78
C THR A 272 -9.08 8.91 16.00
N LEU A 273 -8.52 9.80 15.20
CA LEU A 273 -7.27 9.50 14.47
C LEU A 273 -6.06 9.70 15.39
N ARG A 274 -5.18 8.71 15.41
CA ARG A 274 -3.91 8.77 16.17
C ARG A 274 -2.77 8.29 15.28
N ALA A 275 -1.70 9.07 15.25
CA ALA A 275 -0.49 8.73 14.52
C ALA A 275 0.58 8.15 15.47
N ASP A 276 1.47 7.36 14.89
CA ASP A 276 2.69 6.84 15.53
C ASP A 276 3.93 7.33 14.76
N PRO A 277 4.38 8.58 14.99
CA PRO A 277 5.49 9.18 14.23
C PRO A 277 6.79 8.40 14.40
N ILE A 278 7.53 8.23 13.28
CA ILE A 278 8.84 7.55 13.29
C ILE A 278 10.01 8.52 13.52
N GLY A 279 9.79 9.82 13.35
CA GLY A 279 10.78 10.87 13.52
C GLY A 279 11.66 11.15 12.28
N ASP A 280 12.33 12.30 12.30
CA ASP A 280 13.09 12.80 11.15
C ASP A 280 14.27 11.90 10.73
N ALA A 281 14.95 11.28 11.68
CA ALA A 281 16.08 10.39 11.39
C ALA A 281 15.64 9.14 10.61
N ALA A 282 14.56 8.49 11.03
CA ALA A 282 14.03 7.32 10.34
C ALA A 282 13.45 7.67 8.96
N ILE A 283 12.84 8.86 8.81
CA ILE A 283 12.38 9.37 7.51
C ILE A 283 13.57 9.54 6.56
N ALA A 284 14.66 10.18 7.03
CA ALA A 284 15.86 10.42 6.22
C ALA A 284 16.54 9.11 5.80
N GLU A 285 16.62 8.12 6.70
CA GLU A 285 17.14 6.78 6.39
C GLU A 285 16.28 6.07 5.34
N ALA A 286 14.95 6.12 5.47
CA ALA A 286 14.03 5.54 4.51
C ALA A 286 14.14 6.20 3.12
N LEU A 287 14.27 7.54 3.05
CA LEU A 287 14.51 8.27 1.79
C LEU A 287 15.84 7.86 1.14
N ALA A 288 16.90 7.74 1.93
CA ALA A 288 18.21 7.30 1.45
C ALA A 288 18.17 5.87 0.88
N ALA A 289 17.42 4.96 1.52
CA ALA A 289 17.22 3.60 1.03
C ALA A 289 16.51 3.54 -0.33
N GLU A 290 15.69 4.54 -0.66
CA GLU A 290 15.06 4.72 -1.97
C GLU A 290 15.91 5.54 -2.96
N GLY A 291 17.11 5.94 -2.55
CA GLY A 291 17.99 6.77 -3.39
C GLY A 291 17.47 8.18 -3.62
N VAL A 292 16.72 8.73 -2.68
CA VAL A 292 16.18 10.09 -2.71
C VAL A 292 17.09 11.02 -1.93
N ASP A 293 17.92 11.78 -2.62
CA ASP A 293 18.94 12.67 -2.05
C ASP A 293 18.35 14.05 -1.68
N TYR A 294 17.18 14.07 -1.05
CA TYR A 294 16.49 15.28 -0.56
C TYR A 294 16.10 15.12 0.89
N SER A 295 16.19 16.21 1.64
CA SER A 295 15.62 16.26 2.99
C SER A 295 14.10 16.30 2.95
N PRO A 296 13.40 15.86 4.02
CA PRO A 296 11.97 16.03 4.14
C PRO A 296 11.50 17.48 3.92
N ALA A 297 12.25 18.46 4.39
CA ALA A 297 11.93 19.87 4.24
C ALA A 297 11.99 20.34 2.77
N GLU A 298 12.98 19.88 1.99
CA GLU A 298 13.07 20.17 0.55
C GLU A 298 11.90 19.56 -0.21
N LEU A 299 11.52 18.32 0.10
CA LEU A 299 10.39 17.66 -0.53
C LEU A 299 9.05 18.35 -0.19
N MET A 300 8.87 18.77 1.05
CA MET A 300 7.69 19.54 1.46
C MET A 300 7.64 20.89 0.76
N ALA A 301 8.77 21.59 0.63
CA ALA A 301 8.83 22.87 -0.09
C ALA A 301 8.51 22.71 -1.58
N ALA A 302 8.95 21.63 -2.22
CA ALA A 302 8.59 21.30 -3.59
C ALA A 302 7.09 20.97 -3.72
N ALA A 303 6.54 20.21 -2.78
CA ALA A 303 5.12 19.88 -2.75
C ALA A 303 4.21 21.11 -2.55
N GLU A 304 4.64 22.08 -1.74
CA GLU A 304 3.92 23.37 -1.60
C GLU A 304 3.85 24.14 -2.90
N LYS A 305 4.95 24.22 -3.64
CA LYS A 305 4.99 24.88 -4.97
C LYS A 305 4.12 24.13 -5.99
N GLU A 306 4.19 22.81 -5.99
CA GLU A 306 3.38 21.96 -6.85
C GLU A 306 1.88 22.16 -6.59
N LEU A 307 1.47 22.20 -5.31
CA LEU A 307 0.09 22.44 -4.92
C LEU A 307 -0.38 23.84 -5.35
N ALA A 308 0.44 24.86 -5.14
CA ALA A 308 0.15 26.23 -5.59
C ALA A 308 0.03 26.33 -7.11
N TRP A 309 0.90 25.64 -7.85
CA TRP A 309 0.82 25.56 -9.31
C TRP A 309 -0.48 24.88 -9.77
N CYS A 310 -0.87 23.75 -9.15
CA CYS A 310 -2.12 23.05 -9.47
C CYS A 310 -3.33 23.98 -9.28
N GLN A 311 -3.38 24.72 -8.16
CA GLN A 311 -4.47 25.65 -7.88
C GLN A 311 -4.53 26.77 -8.92
N ALA A 312 -3.38 27.31 -9.32
CA ALA A 312 -3.31 28.34 -10.36
C ALA A 312 -3.77 27.82 -11.74
N GLU A 313 -3.43 26.59 -12.11
CA GLU A 313 -3.92 25.95 -13.34
C GLU A 313 -5.43 25.64 -13.26
N MET A 314 -5.93 25.18 -12.11
CA MET A 314 -7.36 24.99 -11.90
C MET A 314 -8.14 26.33 -11.99
N ASP A 315 -7.57 27.44 -11.51
CA ASP A 315 -8.18 28.77 -11.67
C ASP A 315 -8.23 29.23 -13.14
N LYS A 316 -7.26 28.81 -13.96
CA LYS A 316 -7.34 29.04 -15.41
C LYS A 316 -8.49 28.27 -16.04
N ALA A 317 -8.60 26.97 -15.72
CA ALA A 317 -9.71 26.13 -16.16
C ALA A 317 -11.06 26.65 -15.65
N ALA A 318 -11.13 27.10 -14.39
CA ALA A 318 -12.33 27.70 -13.80
C ALA A 318 -12.84 28.92 -14.59
N ARG A 319 -11.95 29.81 -15.01
CA ARG A 319 -12.32 30.96 -15.88
C ARG A 319 -12.90 30.51 -17.19
N GLU A 320 -12.35 29.47 -17.83
CA GLU A 320 -12.90 28.91 -19.07
C GLU A 320 -14.29 28.30 -18.85
N MET A 321 -14.55 27.71 -17.67
CA MET A 321 -15.87 27.19 -17.28
C MET A 321 -16.86 28.29 -16.84
N GLY A 322 -16.42 29.54 -16.73
CA GLY A 322 -17.24 30.63 -16.17
C GLY A 322 -17.50 30.48 -14.67
N ALA A 323 -16.59 29.82 -13.95
CA ALA A 323 -16.59 29.72 -12.50
C ALA A 323 -15.74 30.83 -11.86
N ARG A 324 -16.03 31.20 -10.61
CA ARG A 324 -15.33 32.28 -9.89
C ARG A 324 -13.88 31.91 -9.55
N ASP A 325 -13.70 30.68 -9.13
CA ASP A 325 -12.44 30.13 -8.64
C ASP A 325 -12.40 28.62 -8.82
N TRP A 326 -11.26 27.99 -8.50
CA TRP A 326 -11.07 26.56 -8.64
C TRP A 326 -12.03 25.74 -7.76
N ARG A 327 -12.46 26.25 -6.60
CA ARG A 327 -13.40 25.53 -5.71
C ARG A 327 -14.78 25.41 -6.35
N GLU A 328 -15.28 26.50 -6.92
CA GLU A 328 -16.56 26.46 -7.66
C GLU A 328 -16.46 25.56 -8.88
N ALA A 329 -15.35 25.62 -9.63
CA ALA A 329 -15.13 24.72 -10.77
C ALA A 329 -15.12 23.26 -10.32
N LEU A 330 -14.43 22.95 -9.23
CA LEU A 330 -14.37 21.60 -8.64
C LEU A 330 -15.76 21.08 -8.24
N GLU A 331 -16.58 21.93 -7.59
CA GLU A 331 -17.94 21.56 -7.22
C GLU A 331 -18.84 21.30 -8.44
N ARG A 332 -18.67 22.05 -9.53
CA ARG A 332 -19.37 21.79 -10.80
C ARG A 332 -18.92 20.45 -11.41
N VAL A 333 -17.62 20.17 -11.42
CA VAL A 333 -17.05 18.91 -11.92
C VAL A 333 -17.59 17.71 -11.14
N LYS A 334 -17.70 17.79 -9.82
CA LYS A 334 -18.27 16.74 -8.97
C LYS A 334 -19.72 16.37 -9.33
N GLN A 335 -20.49 17.28 -9.96
CA GLN A 335 -21.85 16.99 -10.42
C GLN A 335 -21.89 16.19 -11.74
N HIS A 336 -20.79 16.10 -12.47
CA HIS A 336 -20.71 15.37 -13.74
C HIS A 336 -20.48 13.86 -13.50
N HIS A 337 -21.20 13.27 -12.56
CA HIS A 337 -21.17 11.84 -12.32
C HIS A 337 -22.18 11.09 -13.22
N VAL A 338 -21.91 9.82 -13.46
CA VAL A 338 -22.82 8.94 -14.19
C VAL A 338 -24.02 8.54 -13.32
N ALA A 339 -25.07 8.02 -13.93
CA ALA A 339 -26.19 7.44 -13.19
C ALA A 339 -25.75 6.20 -12.38
N PRO A 340 -26.42 5.88 -11.27
CA PRO A 340 -26.17 4.65 -10.53
C PRO A 340 -26.22 3.43 -11.46
N GLY A 341 -25.22 2.55 -11.35
CA GLY A 341 -25.06 1.36 -12.19
C GLY A 341 -24.25 1.58 -13.48
N GLU A 342 -23.97 2.83 -13.89
CA GLU A 342 -23.24 3.12 -15.13
C GLU A 342 -21.72 3.24 -14.94
N GLN A 343 -21.21 3.20 -13.71
CA GLN A 343 -19.77 3.32 -13.44
C GLN A 343 -18.92 2.25 -14.11
N PRO A 344 -19.34 0.97 -14.18
CA PRO A 344 -18.55 -0.04 -14.88
C PRO A 344 -18.35 0.31 -16.37
N ARG A 345 -19.38 0.80 -17.04
CA ARG A 345 -19.28 1.25 -18.42
C ARG A 345 -18.34 2.44 -18.57
N LEU A 346 -18.42 3.42 -17.67
CA LEU A 346 -17.53 4.56 -17.65
C LEU A 346 -16.05 4.12 -17.52
N VAL A 347 -15.75 3.15 -16.67
CA VAL A 347 -14.36 2.63 -16.49
C VAL A 347 -13.86 2.03 -17.81
N VAL A 348 -14.68 1.21 -18.49
CA VAL A 348 -14.30 0.63 -19.79
C VAL A 348 -14.06 1.72 -20.85
N GLU A 349 -14.97 2.69 -20.97
CA GLU A 349 -14.83 3.82 -21.92
C GLU A 349 -13.52 4.58 -21.69
N LEU A 350 -13.18 4.88 -20.43
CA LEU A 350 -11.96 5.63 -20.10
C LEU A 350 -10.69 4.79 -20.29
N ALA A 351 -10.76 3.47 -20.04
CA ALA A 351 -9.66 2.56 -20.32
C ALA A 351 -9.36 2.47 -21.83
N ASP A 352 -10.39 2.33 -22.67
CA ASP A 352 -10.26 2.29 -24.12
C ASP A 352 -9.73 3.63 -24.66
N GLU A 353 -10.20 4.76 -24.12
CA GLU A 353 -9.73 6.10 -24.49
C GLU A 353 -8.23 6.26 -24.20
N ALA A 354 -7.77 5.80 -23.03
CA ALA A 354 -6.35 5.86 -22.66
C ALA A 354 -5.50 5.01 -23.61
N VAL A 355 -5.89 3.75 -23.86
CA VAL A 355 -5.18 2.86 -24.80
C VAL A 355 -5.09 3.46 -26.19
N HIS A 356 -6.21 3.99 -26.72
CA HIS A 356 -6.22 4.64 -28.04
C HIS A 356 -5.27 5.84 -28.10
N PHE A 357 -5.24 6.67 -27.04
CA PHE A 357 -4.36 7.83 -26.97
C PHE A 357 -2.88 7.43 -27.02
N LEU A 358 -2.50 6.36 -26.29
CA LEU A 358 -1.15 5.83 -26.22
C LEU A 358 -0.69 5.24 -27.57
N GLU A 359 -1.52 4.41 -28.18
CA GLU A 359 -1.23 3.75 -29.46
C GLU A 359 -1.15 4.74 -30.63
N ALA A 360 -2.08 5.71 -30.68
CA ALA A 360 -2.08 6.74 -31.72
C ALA A 360 -0.82 7.61 -31.72
N ARG A 361 -0.09 7.66 -30.61
CA ARG A 361 1.14 8.47 -30.44
C ARG A 361 2.41 7.64 -30.30
N ASP A 362 2.30 6.34 -30.41
CA ASP A 362 3.43 5.42 -30.31
C ASP A 362 4.24 5.56 -29.01
N LEU A 363 3.55 5.72 -27.87
CA LEU A 363 4.20 6.05 -26.60
C LEU A 363 4.83 4.84 -25.92
N LEU A 364 4.21 3.66 -26.02
CA LEU A 364 4.71 2.41 -25.46
C LEU A 364 4.00 1.22 -26.13
N THR A 365 4.55 0.02 -25.92
CA THR A 365 3.91 -1.21 -26.39
C THR A 365 2.81 -1.65 -25.42
N VAL A 366 1.58 -1.74 -25.90
CA VAL A 366 0.44 -2.29 -25.16
C VAL A 366 0.12 -3.68 -25.71
N PRO A 367 0.49 -4.78 -25.02
CA PRO A 367 0.19 -6.13 -25.47
C PRO A 367 -1.32 -6.40 -25.53
N ASP A 368 -1.79 -7.10 -26.55
CA ASP A 368 -3.22 -7.41 -26.69
C ASP A 368 -3.80 -8.19 -25.50
N GLY A 369 -2.97 -9.05 -24.89
CA GLY A 369 -3.33 -9.72 -23.64
C GLY A 369 -3.63 -8.73 -22.53
N ALA A 370 -2.77 -7.74 -22.32
CA ALA A 370 -2.95 -6.75 -21.27
C ALA A 370 -4.24 -5.94 -21.44
N LYS A 371 -4.64 -5.61 -22.68
CA LYS A 371 -5.89 -4.89 -22.97
C LYS A 371 -7.15 -5.64 -22.49
N ARG A 372 -7.10 -6.95 -22.35
CA ARG A 372 -8.27 -7.83 -22.14
C ARG A 372 -8.24 -8.63 -20.84
N ASP A 373 -7.12 -8.68 -20.15
CA ASP A 373 -6.95 -9.57 -19.00
C ASP A 373 -7.34 -8.95 -17.65
N TRP A 374 -7.60 -7.64 -17.62
CA TRP A 374 -8.08 -6.99 -16.42
C TRP A 374 -9.56 -7.31 -16.15
N ARG A 375 -9.96 -7.28 -14.89
CA ARG A 375 -11.32 -7.51 -14.41
C ARG A 375 -11.75 -6.38 -13.50
N MET A 376 -13.03 -6.33 -13.19
CA MET A 376 -13.61 -5.32 -12.30
C MET A 376 -14.32 -6.00 -11.15
N THR A 377 -13.95 -5.64 -9.93
CA THR A 377 -14.59 -6.11 -8.70
C THR A 377 -15.29 -4.94 -8.03
N MET A 378 -16.53 -5.16 -7.62
CA MET A 378 -17.32 -4.18 -6.89
C MET A 378 -17.02 -4.29 -5.39
N LEU A 379 -16.65 -3.17 -4.78
CA LEU A 379 -16.37 -3.12 -3.34
C LEU A 379 -17.64 -3.25 -2.51
N THR A 380 -17.56 -3.99 -1.41
CA THR A 380 -18.67 -4.03 -0.43
C THR A 380 -18.86 -2.67 0.24
N PRO A 381 -20.08 -2.36 0.76
CA PRO A 381 -20.32 -1.10 1.46
C PRO A 381 -19.35 -0.84 2.60
N GLU A 382 -18.99 -1.89 3.34
CA GLU A 382 -18.07 -1.81 4.47
C GLU A 382 -16.66 -1.47 4.03
N TYR A 383 -16.19 -2.09 2.95
CA TYR A 383 -14.85 -1.85 2.43
C TYR A 383 -14.71 -0.46 1.80
N GLN A 384 -15.79 0.09 1.23
CA GLN A 384 -15.80 1.45 0.69
C GLN A 384 -15.57 2.54 1.75
N LEU A 385 -15.75 2.23 3.05
CA LEU A 385 -15.37 3.14 4.14
C LEU A 385 -13.85 3.30 4.29
N GLN A 386 -13.09 2.33 3.79
CA GLN A 386 -11.61 2.33 3.80
C GLN A 386 -11.04 2.71 2.45
N ALA A 387 -11.71 2.34 1.36
CA ALA A 387 -11.29 2.60 -0.01
C ALA A 387 -12.43 3.24 -0.82
N PRO A 388 -12.66 4.56 -0.67
CA PRO A 388 -13.77 5.25 -1.34
C PRO A 388 -13.53 5.50 -2.83
N PHE A 389 -12.33 5.21 -3.34
CA PHE A 389 -11.91 5.36 -4.73
C PHE A 389 -11.51 4.02 -5.35
N PHE A 390 -11.23 4.03 -6.66
CA PHE A 390 -10.72 2.84 -7.34
C PHE A 390 -9.38 2.40 -6.76
N LEU A 391 -9.16 1.10 -6.73
CA LEU A 391 -7.89 0.47 -6.45
C LEU A 391 -7.55 -0.45 -7.61
N GLY A 392 -6.28 -0.51 -7.98
CA GLY A 392 -5.88 -1.09 -9.23
C GLY A 392 -5.10 -2.38 -9.20
N GLY A 393 -4.69 -2.72 -10.37
CA GLY A 393 -3.99 -3.93 -10.74
C GLY A 393 -4.75 -4.69 -11.81
N GLN A 394 -4.52 -5.98 -11.93
CA GLN A 394 -5.27 -6.84 -12.84
C GLN A 394 -6.76 -6.90 -12.51
N ASP A 395 -7.11 -6.71 -11.26
CA ASP A 395 -8.47 -6.56 -10.75
C ASP A 395 -8.67 -5.12 -10.29
N VAL A 396 -9.47 -4.35 -11.01
CA VAL A 396 -9.82 -2.97 -10.64
C VAL A 396 -10.99 -3.02 -9.66
N TRP A 397 -10.76 -2.52 -8.48
CA TRP A 397 -11.78 -2.45 -7.45
C TRP A 397 -12.49 -1.11 -7.52
N VAL A 398 -13.80 -1.15 -7.72
CA VAL A 398 -14.62 0.03 -7.97
C VAL A 398 -15.55 0.30 -6.80
N ALA A 399 -15.45 1.49 -6.24
CA ALA A 399 -16.42 2.00 -5.28
C ALA A 399 -17.63 2.58 -6.02
N PHE A 400 -18.84 2.19 -5.62
CA PHE A 400 -20.10 2.62 -6.25
C PHE A 400 -21.24 2.61 -5.20
N PRO A 401 -22.31 3.39 -5.41
CA PRO A 401 -23.45 3.39 -4.51
C PRO A 401 -24.10 2.01 -4.41
N THR A 402 -24.29 1.54 -3.18
CA THR A 402 -25.02 0.30 -2.91
C THR A 402 -26.34 0.58 -2.21
N ASP A 403 -27.30 -0.34 -2.32
CA ASP A 403 -28.68 -0.14 -1.86
C ASP A 403 -28.77 0.17 -0.35
N GLY A 404 -27.97 -0.50 0.46
CA GLY A 404 -27.91 -0.31 1.91
C GLY A 404 -27.23 0.97 2.40
N MET A 405 -26.60 1.75 1.53
CA MET A 405 -25.91 3.00 1.93
C MET A 405 -26.91 4.13 2.23
N PRO A 406 -26.64 4.99 3.23
CA PRO A 406 -27.34 6.26 3.41
C PRO A 406 -27.23 7.13 2.14
N HIS A 407 -28.28 7.93 1.88
CA HIS A 407 -28.38 8.74 0.66
C HIS A 407 -27.15 9.67 0.44
N GLU A 408 -26.72 10.36 1.48
CA GLU A 408 -25.51 11.19 1.45
C GLU A 408 -24.26 10.44 0.98
N ARG A 409 -24.06 9.22 1.49
CA ARG A 409 -22.92 8.38 1.06
C ARG A 409 -23.03 7.94 -0.40
N LYS A 410 -24.25 7.65 -0.89
CA LYS A 410 -24.49 7.34 -2.29
C LYS A 410 -24.07 8.52 -3.18
N LEU A 411 -24.47 9.73 -2.81
CA LEU A 411 -24.06 10.94 -3.53
C LEU A 411 -22.55 11.18 -3.47
N ASN A 412 -21.94 11.03 -2.30
CA ASN A 412 -20.49 11.21 -2.14
C ASN A 412 -19.70 10.19 -2.96
N ALA A 413 -20.12 8.92 -3.03
CA ALA A 413 -19.49 7.92 -3.89
C ALA A 413 -19.58 8.30 -5.37
N LEU A 414 -20.72 8.81 -5.85
CA LEU A 414 -20.88 9.27 -7.23
C LEU A 414 -20.02 10.52 -7.52
N ARG A 415 -20.05 11.50 -6.62
CA ARG A 415 -19.30 12.75 -6.72
C ARG A 415 -17.79 12.52 -6.71
N GLY A 416 -17.31 11.62 -5.85
CA GLY A 416 -15.90 11.24 -5.75
C GLY A 416 -15.39 10.40 -6.92
N ASN A 417 -16.30 9.69 -7.61
CA ASN A 417 -16.00 8.85 -8.77
C ASN A 417 -16.69 9.39 -10.05
N ASN A 418 -16.77 10.73 -10.19
CA ASN A 418 -17.28 11.38 -11.39
C ASN A 418 -16.38 11.13 -12.61
N ARG A 419 -16.87 11.42 -13.82
CA ARG A 419 -16.15 11.15 -15.08
C ARG A 419 -14.75 11.76 -15.13
N HIS A 420 -14.60 12.99 -14.67
CA HIS A 420 -13.34 13.74 -14.78
C HIS A 420 -12.29 13.28 -13.75
N PHE A 421 -12.74 12.89 -12.55
CA PHE A 421 -11.87 12.28 -11.56
C PHE A 421 -11.47 10.87 -11.99
N SER A 422 -12.42 10.07 -12.45
CA SER A 422 -12.17 8.71 -12.92
C SER A 422 -11.21 8.66 -14.10
N ARG A 423 -11.14 9.71 -14.94
CA ARG A 423 -10.20 9.80 -16.06
C ARG A 423 -8.75 9.63 -15.62
N ALA A 424 -8.33 10.30 -14.56
CA ALA A 424 -6.98 10.16 -14.01
C ALA A 424 -6.77 8.80 -13.34
N VAL A 425 -7.76 8.35 -12.59
CA VAL A 425 -7.65 7.11 -11.81
C VAL A 425 -7.62 5.87 -12.71
N VAL A 426 -8.48 5.81 -13.74
CA VAL A 426 -8.57 4.62 -14.60
C VAL A 426 -7.25 4.31 -15.31
N HIS A 427 -6.57 5.31 -15.87
CA HIS A 427 -5.28 5.05 -16.53
C HIS A 427 -4.13 4.84 -15.52
N HIS A 428 -4.23 5.38 -14.30
CA HIS A 428 -3.32 5.08 -13.20
C HIS A 428 -3.41 3.60 -12.80
N GLU A 429 -4.64 3.09 -12.63
CA GLU A 429 -4.87 1.72 -12.16
C GLU A 429 -4.69 0.67 -13.27
N LEU A 430 -5.03 1.01 -14.52
CA LEU A 430 -5.01 0.07 -15.64
C LEU A 430 -3.81 0.28 -16.57
N ILE A 431 -4.02 0.92 -17.73
CA ILE A 431 -3.06 1.12 -18.80
C ILE A 431 -2.93 2.61 -19.06
N PRO A 432 -1.76 3.18 -18.96
CA PRO A 432 -0.42 2.57 -18.84
C PRO A 432 0.09 2.31 -17.41
N GLY A 433 -0.76 2.42 -16.38
CA GLY A 433 -0.40 2.33 -14.98
C GLY A 433 -0.20 0.90 -14.46
N HIS A 434 -0.74 0.61 -13.27
CA HIS A 434 -0.43 -0.57 -12.47
C HIS A 434 -0.67 -1.91 -13.19
N HIS A 435 -1.79 -2.06 -13.91
CA HIS A 435 -2.07 -3.30 -14.62
C HIS A 435 -1.00 -3.63 -15.67
N LEU A 436 -0.64 -2.63 -16.50
CA LEU A 436 0.39 -2.84 -17.53
C LEU A 436 1.77 -3.08 -16.91
N GLN A 437 2.10 -2.35 -15.84
CA GLN A 437 3.33 -2.53 -15.08
C GLN A 437 3.46 -3.95 -14.53
N HIS A 438 2.40 -4.48 -13.89
CA HIS A 438 2.36 -5.85 -13.40
C HIS A 438 2.43 -6.88 -14.53
N TRP A 439 1.76 -6.60 -15.66
CA TRP A 439 1.85 -7.45 -16.85
C TRP A 439 3.29 -7.67 -17.31
N TYR A 440 4.08 -6.60 -17.36
CA TYR A 440 5.49 -6.67 -17.74
C TYR A 440 6.33 -7.33 -16.64
N ALA A 441 6.15 -6.98 -15.38
CA ALA A 441 6.91 -7.52 -14.26
C ALA A 441 6.75 -9.05 -14.10
N GLN A 442 5.58 -9.59 -14.44
CA GLN A 442 5.33 -11.04 -14.44
C GLN A 442 6.05 -11.79 -15.59
N ARG A 443 6.55 -11.09 -16.59
CA ARG A 443 7.14 -11.67 -17.81
C ARG A 443 8.59 -11.31 -18.03
N HIS A 444 9.05 -10.24 -17.40
CA HIS A 444 10.42 -9.74 -17.54
C HIS A 444 11.05 -9.56 -16.16
N SER A 445 12.33 -9.86 -16.04
CA SER A 445 13.11 -9.69 -14.80
C SER A 445 12.40 -10.23 -13.54
N THR A 446 11.71 -11.36 -13.68
CA THR A 446 10.81 -11.93 -12.65
C THR A 446 11.47 -12.19 -11.30
N HIS A 447 12.79 -12.40 -11.27
CA HIS A 447 13.58 -12.55 -10.05
C HIS A 447 13.64 -11.24 -9.24
N ARG A 448 13.42 -10.07 -9.87
CA ARG A 448 13.37 -8.76 -9.20
C ARG A 448 12.02 -8.44 -8.57
N SER A 449 11.01 -9.26 -8.78
CA SER A 449 9.66 -9.05 -8.19
C SER A 449 9.63 -9.09 -6.65
N SER A 450 10.71 -9.55 -6.01
CA SER A 450 10.88 -9.52 -4.55
C SER A 450 11.45 -8.21 -4.02
N PHE A 451 11.99 -7.36 -4.89
CA PHE A 451 12.52 -6.06 -4.52
C PHE A 451 11.44 -5.00 -4.72
N ASP A 452 10.69 -4.71 -3.68
CA ASP A 452 9.62 -3.73 -3.77
C ASP A 452 10.13 -2.30 -3.54
N SER A 453 9.67 -1.39 -4.40
CA SER A 453 9.85 0.05 -4.23
C SER A 453 8.55 0.76 -4.56
N PRO A 454 7.87 1.36 -3.58
CA PRO A 454 6.67 2.13 -3.84
C PRO A 454 6.94 3.33 -4.78
N PHE A 455 8.18 3.85 -4.80
CA PHE A 455 8.57 4.91 -5.74
C PHE A 455 8.54 4.42 -7.19
N TRP A 456 8.90 3.18 -7.44
CA TRP A 456 8.78 2.59 -8.78
C TRP A 456 7.33 2.28 -9.12
N THR A 457 6.58 1.67 -8.21
CA THR A 457 5.20 1.22 -8.46
C THR A 457 4.25 2.41 -8.61
N GLU A 458 4.15 3.25 -7.59
CA GLU A 458 3.26 4.40 -7.58
C GLU A 458 3.77 5.56 -8.43
N GLY A 459 5.10 5.74 -8.43
CA GLY A 459 5.75 6.78 -9.24
C GLY A 459 5.56 6.57 -10.73
N TRP A 460 5.55 5.33 -11.23
CA TRP A 460 5.24 5.02 -12.63
C TRP A 460 3.83 5.43 -13.02
N ALA A 461 2.84 5.01 -12.24
CA ALA A 461 1.44 5.32 -12.52
C ALA A 461 1.21 6.84 -12.46
N LEU A 462 1.82 7.52 -11.49
CA LEU A 462 1.73 8.97 -11.39
C LEU A 462 2.52 9.70 -12.48
N TYR A 463 3.66 9.21 -12.89
CA TYR A 463 4.38 9.76 -14.05
C TYR A 463 3.45 9.84 -15.26
N TRP A 464 2.61 8.83 -15.48
CA TRP A 464 1.64 8.84 -16.57
C TRP A 464 0.49 9.83 -16.33
N GLU A 465 0.04 10.05 -15.09
CA GLU A 465 -0.91 11.14 -14.80
C GLU A 465 -0.32 12.49 -15.25
N LEU A 466 0.95 12.74 -14.89
CA LEU A 466 1.66 13.97 -15.24
C LEU A 466 1.89 14.08 -16.75
N ARG A 467 2.38 13.00 -17.37
CA ARG A 467 2.73 12.96 -18.80
C ARG A 467 1.50 13.15 -19.70
N LEU A 468 0.41 12.45 -19.40
CA LEU A 468 -0.84 12.56 -20.18
C LEU A 468 -1.46 13.94 -20.04
N TYR A 469 -1.40 14.55 -18.85
CA TYR A 469 -1.80 15.94 -18.67
C TYR A 469 -0.98 16.88 -19.57
N ASP A 470 0.34 16.79 -19.55
CA ASP A 470 1.24 17.62 -20.36
C ASP A 470 1.01 17.43 -21.87
N MET A 471 0.58 16.25 -22.30
CA MET A 471 0.27 15.91 -23.70
C MET A 471 -1.16 16.28 -24.14
N GLY A 472 -1.96 16.90 -23.28
CA GLY A 472 -3.32 17.35 -23.59
C GLY A 472 -4.38 16.25 -23.60
N PHE A 473 -4.18 15.14 -22.87
CA PHE A 473 -5.21 14.11 -22.67
C PHE A 473 -6.45 14.67 -21.95
N ALA A 474 -6.25 15.64 -21.06
CA ALA A 474 -7.33 16.44 -20.47
C ALA A 474 -7.81 17.52 -21.47
N ALA A 475 -8.68 17.15 -22.40
CA ALA A 475 -9.05 18.01 -23.52
C ALA A 475 -9.97 19.17 -23.12
N THR A 476 -10.83 18.98 -22.11
CA THR A 476 -11.79 20.01 -21.65
C THR A 476 -11.30 20.68 -20.36
N PRO A 477 -11.79 21.89 -20.03
CA PRO A 477 -11.44 22.51 -18.74
C PRO A 477 -11.88 21.66 -17.54
N GLU A 478 -13.02 20.95 -17.65
CA GLU A 478 -13.49 20.03 -16.62
C GLU A 478 -12.52 18.85 -16.42
N ASP A 479 -12.01 18.27 -17.51
CA ASP A 479 -10.99 17.20 -17.46
C ASP A 479 -9.70 17.69 -16.79
N ARG A 480 -9.28 18.94 -17.13
CA ARG A 480 -8.10 19.52 -16.48
C ARG A 480 -8.30 19.72 -14.98
N VAL A 481 -9.46 20.20 -14.55
CA VAL A 481 -9.81 20.32 -13.12
C VAL A 481 -9.76 18.95 -12.45
N GLY A 482 -10.30 17.90 -13.09
CA GLY A 482 -10.28 16.54 -12.54
C GLY A 482 -8.88 15.96 -12.35
N MET A 483 -8.01 16.10 -13.37
CA MET A 483 -6.63 15.63 -13.27
C MET A 483 -5.80 16.46 -12.28
N LEU A 484 -6.00 17.78 -12.23
CA LEU A 484 -5.32 18.67 -11.29
C LEU A 484 -5.77 18.47 -9.84
N PHE A 485 -7.03 18.07 -9.62
CA PHE A 485 -7.49 17.66 -8.29
C PHE A 485 -6.65 16.51 -7.74
N TRP A 486 -6.46 15.45 -8.52
CA TRP A 486 -5.62 14.32 -8.10
C TRP A 486 -4.15 14.71 -7.93
N ARG A 487 -3.60 15.52 -8.82
CA ARG A 487 -2.24 16.02 -8.71
C ARG A 487 -2.04 16.87 -7.43
N SER A 488 -3.02 17.73 -7.09
CA SER A 488 -3.06 18.46 -5.81
C SER A 488 -3.09 17.52 -4.61
N HIS A 489 -3.89 16.46 -4.69
CA HIS A 489 -3.95 15.41 -3.68
C HIS A 489 -2.59 14.73 -3.48
N ARG A 490 -1.87 14.41 -4.56
CA ARG A 490 -0.52 13.81 -4.48
C ARG A 490 0.49 14.76 -3.82
N ALA A 491 0.43 16.05 -4.10
CA ALA A 491 1.25 17.06 -3.42
C ALA A 491 0.90 17.15 -1.92
N ALA A 492 -0.39 17.20 -1.60
CA ALA A 492 -0.85 17.19 -0.21
C ALA A 492 -0.42 15.94 0.57
N ARG A 493 -0.34 14.77 -0.08
CA ARG A 493 0.18 13.53 0.52
C ARG A 493 1.61 13.66 1.01
N ILE A 494 2.49 14.36 0.30
CA ILE A 494 3.86 14.63 0.77
C ILE A 494 3.81 15.50 2.03
N LEU A 495 3.00 16.56 2.01
CA LEU A 495 2.91 17.52 3.11
C LEU A 495 2.41 16.87 4.40
N PHE A 496 1.27 16.19 4.34
CA PHE A 496 0.70 15.61 5.55
C PHE A 496 1.45 14.34 6.00
N SER A 497 1.92 13.50 5.07
CA SER A 497 2.62 12.28 5.45
C SER A 497 3.94 12.60 6.17
N LEU A 498 4.79 13.45 5.59
CA LEU A 498 6.04 13.88 6.25
C LEU A 498 5.76 14.69 7.51
N GLY A 499 4.74 15.54 7.51
CA GLY A 499 4.32 16.31 8.69
C GLY A 499 3.90 15.42 9.85
N VAL A 500 3.06 14.42 9.59
CA VAL A 500 2.58 13.47 10.61
C VAL A 500 3.70 12.54 11.06
N GLN A 501 4.47 11.96 10.14
CA GLN A 501 5.56 11.04 10.48
C GLN A 501 6.71 11.68 11.24
N SER A 502 6.91 12.99 11.08
CA SER A 502 7.86 13.76 11.88
C SER A 502 7.30 14.28 13.21
N GLY A 503 6.00 14.09 13.46
CA GLY A 503 5.31 14.60 14.65
C GLY A 503 5.03 16.12 14.64
N ARG A 504 5.21 16.79 13.49
CA ARG A 504 4.96 18.24 13.33
C ARG A 504 3.54 18.59 12.89
N MET A 505 2.75 17.60 12.51
CA MET A 505 1.36 17.75 12.09
C MET A 505 0.51 16.69 12.78
N THR A 506 -0.62 17.10 13.29
CA THR A 506 -1.63 16.17 13.83
C THR A 506 -2.47 15.55 12.71
N PRO A 507 -3.11 14.40 12.93
CA PRO A 507 -4.04 13.83 11.95
C PRO A 507 -5.20 14.77 11.58
N ASP A 508 -5.72 15.54 12.54
CA ASP A 508 -6.81 16.49 12.28
C ASP A 508 -6.35 17.66 11.40
N GLU A 509 -5.14 18.17 11.58
CA GLU A 509 -4.54 19.17 10.69
C GLU A 509 -4.32 18.59 9.27
N ALA A 510 -3.97 17.31 9.16
CA ALA A 510 -3.86 16.63 7.87
C ALA A 510 -5.21 16.53 7.16
N VAL A 511 -6.29 16.21 7.90
CA VAL A 511 -7.66 16.23 7.37
C VAL A 511 -8.05 17.64 6.90
N ALA A 512 -7.80 18.66 7.71
CA ALA A 512 -8.08 20.06 7.36
C ALA A 512 -7.32 20.49 6.09
N LEU A 513 -6.04 20.10 5.96
CA LEU A 513 -5.25 20.37 4.75
C LEU A 513 -5.91 19.79 3.49
N LEU A 514 -6.39 18.55 3.54
CA LEU A 514 -7.04 17.89 2.41
C LEU A 514 -8.39 18.55 2.06
N VAL A 515 -9.17 18.95 3.05
CA VAL A 515 -10.45 19.64 2.83
C VAL A 515 -10.22 21.05 2.28
N ASP A 516 -9.39 21.85 2.96
CA ASP A 516 -9.28 23.28 2.68
C ASP A 516 -8.44 23.59 1.45
N ARG A 517 -7.40 22.77 1.19
CA ARG A 517 -6.42 23.07 0.14
C ARG A 517 -6.57 22.21 -1.12
N VAL A 518 -7.21 21.04 -1.01
CA VAL A 518 -7.44 20.13 -2.14
C VAL A 518 -8.90 20.10 -2.54
N GLY A 519 -9.83 20.26 -1.59
CA GLY A 519 -11.28 20.26 -1.83
C GLY A 519 -11.90 18.87 -1.71
N HIS A 520 -11.30 17.99 -0.87
CA HIS A 520 -11.93 16.72 -0.51
C HIS A 520 -13.19 16.93 0.33
N GLU A 521 -14.13 15.99 0.20
CA GLU A 521 -15.19 15.85 1.19
C GLU A 521 -14.58 15.43 2.55
N PRO A 522 -15.07 15.97 3.68
CA PRO A 522 -14.47 15.71 5.01
C PRO A 522 -14.33 14.23 5.34
N GLU A 523 -15.33 13.40 5.03
CA GLU A 523 -15.29 11.96 5.27
C GLU A 523 -14.22 11.25 4.42
N ASN A 524 -14.05 11.66 3.16
CA ASN A 524 -13.01 11.13 2.29
C ASN A 524 -11.61 11.55 2.76
N ALA A 525 -11.45 12.79 3.20
CA ALA A 525 -10.20 13.28 3.78
C ALA A 525 -9.83 12.50 5.06
N LYS A 526 -10.81 12.25 5.93
CA LYS A 526 -10.62 11.48 7.16
C LYS A 526 -10.25 10.03 6.86
N ALA A 527 -10.90 9.40 5.87
CA ALA A 527 -10.59 8.04 5.43
C ALA A 527 -9.16 7.95 4.86
N GLU A 528 -8.74 8.93 4.04
CA GLU A 528 -7.40 8.99 3.46
C GLU A 528 -6.31 9.14 4.53
N VAL A 529 -6.50 10.04 5.50
CA VAL A 529 -5.55 10.20 6.61
C VAL A 529 -5.52 8.95 7.46
N ARG A 530 -6.67 8.36 7.82
CA ARG A 530 -6.76 7.10 8.58
C ARG A 530 -5.93 6.01 7.90
N ARG A 531 -6.16 5.78 6.60
CA ARG A 531 -5.44 4.78 5.81
C ARG A 531 -3.92 5.01 5.83
N SER A 532 -3.50 6.26 5.77
CA SER A 532 -2.09 6.64 5.72
C SER A 532 -1.34 6.48 7.03
N ILE A 533 -2.05 6.50 8.18
CA ILE A 533 -1.46 6.41 9.52
C ILE A 533 -1.73 5.08 10.23
N ALA A 534 -2.57 4.21 9.68
CA ALA A 534 -2.97 2.94 10.29
C ALA A 534 -1.87 1.87 10.34
N GLY A 535 -0.72 2.11 9.70
CA GLY A 535 0.43 1.18 9.69
C GLY A 535 0.40 0.14 8.58
N ASP A 536 -0.66 0.08 7.76
CA ASP A 536 -0.77 -0.86 6.63
C ASP A 536 0.18 -0.50 5.48
N TYR A 537 0.64 0.76 5.43
CA TYR A 537 1.58 1.28 4.45
C TYR A 537 2.89 1.70 5.12
N GLY A 538 4.00 1.51 4.44
CA GLY A 538 5.29 2.03 4.89
C GLY A 538 5.28 3.57 4.99
N PRO A 539 6.17 4.17 5.78
CA PRO A 539 6.14 5.60 6.13
C PRO A 539 6.29 6.54 4.94
N LEU A 540 6.90 6.08 3.85
CA LEU A 540 7.09 6.86 2.62
C LEU A 540 6.09 6.52 1.50
N TYR A 541 5.14 5.62 1.73
CA TYR A 541 4.23 5.17 0.68
C TYR A 541 3.49 6.33 0.01
N GLN A 542 2.96 7.25 0.82
CA GLN A 542 2.24 8.42 0.30
C GLN A 542 3.16 9.44 -0.40
N VAL A 543 4.43 9.50 0.01
CA VAL A 543 5.45 10.35 -0.61
C VAL A 543 5.86 9.80 -1.98
N ALA A 544 5.87 8.49 -2.12
CA ALA A 544 6.37 7.76 -3.27
C ALA A 544 5.65 8.12 -4.58
N TYR A 545 4.35 8.43 -4.52
CA TYR A 545 3.55 8.81 -5.69
C TYR A 545 4.21 9.96 -6.47
N LEU A 546 4.22 11.15 -5.90
CA LEU A 546 4.66 12.35 -6.62
C LEU A 546 6.17 12.42 -6.74
N VAL A 547 6.91 12.01 -5.71
CA VAL A 547 8.38 11.99 -5.78
C VAL A 547 8.85 10.99 -6.84
N GLY A 548 8.28 9.79 -6.90
CA GLY A 548 8.56 8.82 -7.96
C GLY A 548 8.16 9.34 -9.34
N GLY A 549 7.02 10.00 -9.45
CA GLY A 549 6.59 10.66 -10.69
C GLY A 549 7.59 11.73 -11.17
N TRP A 550 8.14 12.54 -10.26
CA TRP A 550 9.19 13.52 -10.59
C TRP A 550 10.50 12.84 -11.01
N GLN A 551 10.86 11.73 -10.37
CA GLN A 551 12.04 10.96 -10.78
C GLN A 551 11.88 10.39 -12.19
N PHE A 552 10.73 9.80 -12.52
CA PHE A 552 10.48 9.29 -13.87
C PHE A 552 10.42 10.41 -14.92
N ARG A 553 9.85 11.58 -14.60
CA ARG A 553 9.88 12.75 -15.52
C ARG A 553 11.31 13.20 -15.80
N ALA A 554 12.14 13.27 -14.76
CA ALA A 554 13.55 13.64 -14.93
C ALA A 554 14.30 12.60 -15.77
N LEU A 555 14.06 11.32 -15.54
CA LEU A 555 14.67 10.22 -16.29
C LEU A 555 14.22 10.22 -17.76
N HIS A 556 12.94 10.48 -18.02
CA HIS A 556 12.42 10.67 -19.38
C HIS A 556 13.11 11.83 -20.10
N GLU A 557 13.21 12.99 -19.43
CA GLU A 557 13.92 14.15 -19.99
C GLU A 557 15.37 13.82 -20.32
N GLU A 558 16.06 13.08 -19.44
CA GLU A 558 17.46 12.67 -19.64
C GLU A 558 17.63 11.69 -20.81
N ARG A 559 16.70 10.74 -21.01
CA ARG A 559 16.85 9.65 -22.01
C ARG A 559 16.13 9.94 -23.33
N VAL A 560 14.97 10.56 -23.30
CA VAL A 560 14.18 10.88 -24.49
C VAL A 560 14.56 12.25 -25.02
N THR A 561 14.27 13.33 -24.27
CA THR A 561 14.43 14.70 -24.78
C THR A 561 15.89 15.02 -25.09
N ARG A 562 16.83 14.65 -24.18
CA ARG A 562 18.26 14.93 -24.36
C ARG A 562 19.05 13.72 -24.88
N GLY A 563 18.60 12.50 -24.59
CA GLY A 563 19.30 11.27 -24.90
C GLY A 563 18.97 10.65 -26.25
N GLY A 564 17.93 11.15 -26.95
CA GLY A 564 17.55 10.75 -28.29
C GLY A 564 16.86 9.39 -28.41
N TRP A 565 16.40 8.79 -27.30
CA TRP A 565 15.54 7.61 -27.35
C TRP A 565 14.14 7.99 -27.82
N SER A 566 13.44 7.06 -28.46
CA SER A 566 12.02 7.24 -28.72
C SER A 566 11.21 7.06 -27.42
N GLU A 567 9.98 7.59 -27.38
CA GLU A 567 9.02 7.38 -26.29
C GLU A 567 8.85 5.88 -26.00
N ARG A 568 8.56 5.10 -27.04
CA ARG A 568 8.35 3.65 -26.92
C ARG A 568 9.60 2.93 -26.39
N GLU A 569 10.78 3.26 -26.90
CA GLU A 569 12.02 2.64 -26.43
C GLU A 569 12.23 2.87 -24.94
N PHE A 570 12.02 4.10 -24.46
CA PHE A 570 12.18 4.45 -23.07
C PHE A 570 11.19 3.67 -22.18
N HIS A 571 9.92 3.75 -22.50
CA HIS A 571 8.87 3.16 -21.65
C HIS A 571 8.94 1.64 -21.62
N ASP A 572 9.16 1.01 -22.78
CA ASP A 572 9.31 -0.44 -22.87
C ASP A 572 10.53 -0.97 -22.10
N ARG A 573 11.65 -0.25 -22.15
CA ARG A 573 12.83 -0.62 -21.36
C ARG A 573 12.57 -0.50 -19.86
N VAL A 574 12.01 0.61 -19.41
CA VAL A 574 11.68 0.83 -18.00
C VAL A 574 10.84 -0.33 -17.45
N MET A 575 9.76 -0.71 -18.14
CA MET A 575 8.86 -1.75 -17.66
C MET A 575 9.51 -3.16 -17.62
N ARG A 576 10.50 -3.42 -18.48
CA ARG A 576 11.20 -4.73 -18.52
C ARG A 576 12.24 -4.91 -17.42
N GLU A 577 12.72 -3.83 -16.80
CA GLU A 577 13.77 -3.91 -15.77
C GLU A 577 13.24 -4.42 -14.43
N GLY A 578 11.94 -4.29 -14.13
CA GLY A 578 11.32 -4.72 -12.88
C GLY A 578 11.40 -3.68 -11.76
N SER A 579 10.83 -4.02 -10.60
CA SER A 579 10.74 -3.10 -9.45
C SER A 579 12.11 -2.86 -8.82
N MET A 580 12.44 -1.59 -8.60
CA MET A 580 13.66 -1.15 -7.93
C MET A 580 13.58 0.35 -7.59
N PRO A 581 14.43 0.88 -6.68
CA PRO A 581 14.60 2.33 -6.55
C PRO A 581 14.97 2.96 -7.89
N ILE A 582 14.31 4.08 -8.23
CA ILE A 582 14.45 4.71 -9.56
C ILE A 582 15.88 5.19 -9.83
N ARG A 583 16.65 5.48 -8.78
CA ARG A 583 18.10 5.75 -8.91
C ARG A 583 18.86 4.57 -9.52
N PHE A 584 18.59 3.33 -9.10
CA PHE A 584 19.23 2.14 -9.67
C PHE A 584 18.77 1.89 -11.10
N LEU A 585 17.48 2.13 -11.38
CA LEU A 585 16.97 2.12 -12.75
C LEU A 585 17.72 3.12 -13.64
N ARG A 586 17.94 4.35 -13.16
CA ARG A 586 18.71 5.37 -13.87
C ARG A 586 20.13 4.88 -14.17
N GLU A 587 20.85 4.36 -13.17
CA GLU A 587 22.20 3.79 -13.37
C GLU A 587 22.18 2.67 -14.41
N ARG A 588 21.18 1.81 -14.37
CA ARG A 588 20.99 0.70 -15.34
C ARG A 588 20.78 1.22 -16.76
N LEU A 589 19.90 2.19 -16.95
CA LEU A 589 19.61 2.76 -18.27
C LEU A 589 20.80 3.56 -18.85
N PHE A 590 21.71 4.02 -18.01
CA PHE A 590 22.97 4.66 -18.42
C PHE A 590 24.18 3.70 -18.45
N GLU A 591 23.98 2.39 -18.18
CA GLU A 591 25.02 1.37 -18.13
C GLU A 591 26.17 1.69 -17.14
N ARG A 592 25.83 2.30 -16.00
CA ARG A 592 26.77 2.79 -14.98
C ARG A 592 26.60 2.12 -13.61
N VAL A 593 25.94 0.96 -13.54
CA VAL A 593 25.66 0.26 -12.28
C VAL A 593 26.95 -0.09 -11.56
N GLY A 594 27.10 0.39 -10.33
CA GLY A 594 28.29 0.11 -9.49
C GLY A 594 29.58 0.74 -10.01
N GLY A 595 29.53 1.79 -10.83
CA GLY A 595 30.70 2.57 -11.25
C GLY A 595 31.30 3.35 -10.08
N GLU A 596 32.58 3.75 -10.19
CA GLU A 596 33.39 4.40 -9.13
C GLU A 596 32.94 5.80 -8.73
N ALA A 597 31.87 6.34 -9.27
CA ALA A 597 31.29 7.62 -8.88
C ALA A 597 29.90 7.47 -8.25
N PRO A 598 29.77 6.98 -7.00
CA PRO A 598 28.59 7.20 -6.21
C PRO A 598 28.70 8.61 -5.58
N GLY A 599 28.78 9.67 -6.38
CA GLY A 599 29.17 10.97 -5.85
C GLY A 599 28.29 12.13 -6.28
N GLU A 600 27.57 12.01 -7.36
CA GLU A 600 26.64 13.08 -7.75
C GLU A 600 25.24 12.73 -7.25
N SER A 601 24.81 13.48 -6.23
CA SER A 601 23.42 13.55 -5.80
C SER A 601 22.52 13.77 -7.01
N TRP A 602 21.57 12.88 -7.25
CA TRP A 602 20.61 13.05 -8.35
C TRP A 602 19.54 14.06 -7.98
N ARG A 603 19.78 15.32 -8.36
CA ARG A 603 18.89 16.45 -8.09
C ARG A 603 17.76 16.52 -9.13
N PHE A 604 16.86 15.50 -9.15
CA PHE A 604 15.79 15.38 -10.13
C PHE A 604 14.76 16.53 -10.08
N LEU A 605 14.58 17.21 -8.94
CA LEU A 605 13.74 18.42 -8.85
C LEU A 605 14.34 19.59 -9.65
N ASP A 606 15.66 19.64 -9.84
CA ASP A 606 16.30 20.69 -10.63
C ASP A 606 16.15 20.46 -12.13
N ASN A 607 15.57 19.34 -12.54
CA ASN A 607 15.29 19.03 -13.93
C ASN A 607 14.17 19.93 -14.49
N PRO A 608 14.31 20.50 -15.72
CA PRO A 608 13.28 21.33 -16.34
C PRO A 608 11.89 20.68 -16.42
N ALA A 609 11.84 19.34 -16.55
CA ALA A 609 10.57 18.60 -16.57
C ALA A 609 9.75 18.78 -15.27
N ASN A 610 10.40 19.13 -14.15
CA ASN A 610 9.76 19.33 -12.85
C ASN A 610 9.63 20.82 -12.45
N ALA A 611 9.49 21.70 -13.43
CA ALA A 611 9.45 23.15 -13.21
C ALA A 611 8.36 23.63 -12.24
N SER A 612 7.22 22.90 -12.15
CA SER A 612 6.14 23.18 -11.19
C SER A 612 6.51 22.98 -9.72
N ALA A 613 7.53 22.17 -9.45
CA ALA A 613 8.03 21.87 -8.10
C ALA A 613 9.24 22.76 -7.67
N ARG A 614 9.72 23.65 -8.54
CA ARG A 614 10.88 24.53 -8.30
C ARG A 614 10.57 25.77 -7.49
#